data_a678c296d14c749646c337d37156e78b
#
_entry.id   a678c296d14c749646c337d37156e78b
#
_cell.length_a   1.000
_cell.length_b   1.000
_cell.length_c   1.000
_cell.angle_alpha   90.00
_cell.angle_beta   90.00
_cell.angle_gamma   90.00
#
_symmetry.space_group_name_H-M   'P 1'
#
loop_
_entity.id
_entity.type
_entity.pdbx_description
1 polymer ?
#
loop_
_entity_poly.entity_id
_entity_poly.type
_entity_poly.pdbx_seq_one_letter_code
_entity_poly.pdbx_strand_id
1 'polypeptide(L)'
;MKLRSLLLATLLATLPIGSFPSPTDKVNPFIGTTNYGTTHPGAVTPNGMMSVVPFNVMGSDLNHYDKDKRWWSAPYEYTNHYFTGYAHVALSGVGCPEASSLLVMPTAGELNVDYHSYGSEYTQEKATPGYYTNQLSKYGITTEVTATPRTSCERYTFPAGEGHIILNLGQGLTNECGAMVRRVSSTEIEGFKMLGTFCYTTQAVFPVYFVMRVSKAPSSEGPWKFQPALTGVEAEWTPDDGTYKLYENYYREVAGDNIGYRFCYDDLAEGEQITVQMGVSFVSIENARENLDAEQGGKDFDAIHAQAVERWNSDLGRITVEGGTQEQQTIFYTALYHALIHPSIISDVNGEYPKMESGETGKSDYTRYTVFSLWDTYRNLHQLLTLVYPERQTDMLRTMVGMYEDWGWLPRWELFGRETFTMEGDPAAIVIADSWIKGLRDFDIETAYEAMLKSATTEGANNPIRRDIDPYIKDGFIPLWYFSSDLSGDNSVSHALEYCSADYAIAQLADSLGDKARV
;
A
#
# COMPACT_ATOMS: atom_id res chain seq x y z
N MET A 1 -72.91 6.90 -41.11
CA MET A 1 -72.34 6.27 -39.92
C MET A 1 -70.86 6.65 -39.86
N LYS A 2 -70.49 7.57 -38.98
CA LYS A 2 -69.06 8.03 -38.80
C LYS A 2 -68.51 7.37 -37.52
N LEU A 3 -67.55 6.46 -37.68
CA LEU A 3 -66.78 5.91 -36.57
C LEU A 3 -65.77 6.98 -36.06
N ARG A 4 -65.89 7.33 -34.81
CA ARG A 4 -64.87 8.14 -34.10
C ARG A 4 -63.85 7.20 -33.42
N SER A 5 -62.62 7.25 -33.88
CA SER A 5 -61.51 6.57 -33.22
C SER A 5 -61.09 7.38 -31.97
N LEU A 6 -61.19 6.78 -30.80
CA LEU A 6 -60.67 7.32 -29.53
C LEU A 6 -59.19 6.92 -29.44
N LEU A 7 -58.30 7.89 -29.51
CA LEU A 7 -56.89 7.69 -29.14
C LEU A 7 -56.77 7.77 -27.60
N LEU A 8 -56.45 6.64 -26.98
CA LEU A 8 -56.07 6.58 -25.57
C LEU A 8 -54.57 6.88 -25.48
N ALA A 9 -54.23 8.09 -25.05
CA ALA A 9 -52.84 8.45 -24.72
C ALA A 9 -52.55 7.90 -23.33
N THR A 10 -51.77 6.83 -23.27
CA THR A 10 -51.17 6.29 -22.03
C THR A 10 -50.03 7.21 -21.61
N LEU A 11 -50.23 8.01 -20.57
CA LEU A 11 -49.19 8.78 -19.89
C LEU A 11 -48.39 7.77 -19.06
N LEU A 12 -47.25 7.32 -19.56
CA LEU A 12 -46.22 6.66 -18.72
C LEU A 12 -45.63 7.73 -17.82
N ALA A 13 -46.06 7.79 -16.57
CA ALA A 13 -45.37 8.52 -15.53
C ALA A 13 -44.02 7.80 -15.27
N THR A 14 -42.94 8.38 -15.75
CA THR A 14 -41.57 7.99 -15.33
C THR A 14 -41.44 8.44 -13.88
N LEU A 15 -41.68 7.52 -12.94
CA LEU A 15 -41.23 7.66 -11.58
C LEU A 15 -39.70 7.79 -11.64
N PRO A 16 -39.07 8.74 -10.92
CA PRO A 16 -37.61 8.76 -10.79
C PRO A 16 -37.24 7.39 -10.19
N ILE A 17 -36.51 6.60 -10.95
CA ILE A 17 -35.82 5.42 -10.42
C ILE A 17 -34.82 5.98 -9.43
N GLY A 18 -35.18 6.00 -8.15
CA GLY A 18 -34.22 6.26 -7.10
C GLY A 18 -33.09 5.26 -7.30
N SER A 19 -31.87 5.74 -7.56
CA SER A 19 -30.71 4.89 -7.64
C SER A 19 -30.59 4.17 -6.29
N PHE A 20 -30.65 2.86 -6.29
CA PHE A 20 -30.30 2.10 -5.10
C PHE A 20 -28.87 2.49 -4.69
N PRO A 21 -28.59 2.66 -3.37
CA PRO A 21 -27.26 2.98 -2.90
C PRO A 21 -26.27 1.95 -3.46
N SER A 22 -25.19 2.46 -4.06
CA SER A 22 -24.13 1.59 -4.57
C SER A 22 -23.38 0.91 -3.40
N PRO A 23 -22.69 -0.22 -3.61
CA PRO A 23 -21.89 -0.84 -2.56
C PRO A 23 -20.91 0.12 -1.89
N THR A 24 -20.28 1.03 -2.65
CA THR A 24 -19.35 2.05 -2.14
C THR A 24 -20.01 3.04 -1.18
N ASP A 25 -21.30 3.36 -1.33
CA ASP A 25 -22.05 4.25 -0.43
C ASP A 25 -22.24 3.66 0.98
N LYS A 26 -22.02 2.35 1.12
CA LYS A 26 -22.17 1.62 2.38
C LYS A 26 -20.84 1.45 3.13
N VAL A 27 -19.71 1.80 2.53
CA VAL A 27 -18.39 1.68 3.14
C VAL A 27 -18.08 2.92 3.96
N ASN A 28 -17.55 2.71 5.16
CA ASN A 28 -16.96 3.77 5.99
C ASN A 28 -15.45 3.50 6.19
N PRO A 29 -14.56 4.11 5.39
CA PRO A 29 -13.12 3.88 5.49
C PRO A 29 -12.49 4.33 6.82
N PHE A 30 -13.20 5.08 7.67
CA PHE A 30 -12.71 5.47 8.99
C PHE A 30 -12.82 4.38 10.05
N ILE A 31 -13.56 3.30 9.81
CA ILE A 31 -13.60 2.16 10.74
C ILE A 31 -12.22 1.51 10.80
N GLY A 32 -11.69 1.33 12.00
CA GLY A 32 -10.37 0.72 12.24
C GLY A 32 -9.19 1.68 12.15
N THR A 33 -9.42 3.00 12.02
CA THR A 33 -8.36 4.01 11.88
C THR A 33 -7.93 4.66 13.19
N THR A 34 -8.30 4.09 14.32
CA THR A 34 -7.91 4.57 15.66
C THR A 34 -7.30 3.46 16.48
N ASN A 35 -6.42 3.80 17.42
CA ASN A 35 -5.71 2.89 18.31
C ASN A 35 -4.93 1.80 17.53
N TYR A 36 -5.28 0.55 17.79
CA TYR A 36 -4.64 -0.63 17.22
C TYR A 36 -5.35 -1.18 15.96
N GLY A 37 -6.30 -0.44 15.40
CA GLY A 37 -6.97 -0.86 14.17
C GLY A 37 -6.06 -0.83 12.95
N THR A 38 -5.06 0.06 12.94
CA THR A 38 -3.96 0.16 11.96
C THR A 38 -4.38 0.27 10.49
N THR A 39 -5.66 0.56 10.23
CA THR A 39 -6.14 0.85 8.87
C THR A 39 -6.05 2.35 8.57
N HIS A 40 -6.30 2.74 7.32
CA HIS A 40 -6.27 4.13 6.90
C HIS A 40 -7.46 4.48 5.99
N PRO A 41 -7.93 5.75 5.98
CA PRO A 41 -9.05 6.19 5.15
C PRO A 41 -8.63 6.66 3.75
N GLY A 42 -7.37 6.50 3.37
CA GLY A 42 -6.81 7.02 2.13
C GLY A 42 -7.40 6.39 0.86
N ALA A 43 -7.16 7.04 -0.27
CA ALA A 43 -7.57 6.54 -1.56
C ALA A 43 -6.71 5.34 -2.00
N VAL A 44 -7.37 4.23 -2.32
CA VAL A 44 -6.77 3.00 -2.84
C VAL A 44 -7.78 2.32 -3.77
N THR A 45 -7.33 1.54 -4.75
CA THR A 45 -8.17 0.64 -5.53
C THR A 45 -8.08 -0.79 -5.00
N PRO A 46 -9.03 -1.68 -5.31
CA PRO A 46 -8.92 -3.08 -4.89
C PRO A 46 -7.57 -3.69 -5.27
N ASN A 47 -6.87 -4.23 -4.27
CA ASN A 47 -5.53 -4.81 -4.40
C ASN A 47 -4.49 -3.88 -5.07
N GLY A 48 -4.67 -2.56 -5.00
CA GLY A 48 -3.76 -1.61 -5.65
C GLY A 48 -2.37 -1.59 -5.01
N MET A 49 -1.33 -1.43 -5.84
CA MET A 49 0.04 -1.11 -5.42
C MET A 49 0.09 0.30 -4.80
N MET A 50 -0.67 1.22 -5.38
CA MET A 50 -0.75 2.62 -4.96
C MET A 50 -1.86 2.83 -3.93
N SER A 51 -1.50 3.50 -2.85
CA SER A 51 -2.43 4.15 -1.92
C SER A 51 -1.98 5.59 -1.68
N VAL A 52 -2.92 6.50 -1.48
CA VAL A 52 -2.65 7.91 -1.14
C VAL A 52 -3.35 8.19 0.18
N VAL A 53 -2.57 8.41 1.22
CA VAL A 53 -3.06 8.40 2.59
C VAL A 53 -2.68 9.69 3.30
N PRO A 54 -3.62 10.37 3.99
CA PRO A 54 -3.26 11.51 4.83
C PRO A 54 -2.27 11.05 5.91
N PHE A 55 -1.18 11.81 6.08
CA PHE A 55 -0.15 11.54 7.05
C PHE A 55 -0.29 12.51 8.23
N ASN A 56 -0.63 11.99 9.40
CA ASN A 56 -0.92 12.82 10.58
C ASN A 56 -0.31 12.28 11.89
N VAL A 57 0.69 11.38 11.81
CA VAL A 57 1.30 10.75 12.98
C VAL A 57 2.71 11.23 13.30
N MET A 58 3.18 12.28 12.61
CA MET A 58 4.48 12.91 12.87
C MET A 58 4.53 14.35 12.38
N GLY A 59 5.61 15.06 12.68
CA GLY A 59 5.98 16.31 12.06
C GLY A 59 5.77 17.55 12.89
N SER A 60 5.27 17.47 14.14
CA SER A 60 5.10 18.63 14.99
C SER A 60 4.93 18.25 16.45
N ASP A 61 5.36 19.13 17.36
CA ASP A 61 5.03 19.02 18.79
C ASP A 61 3.52 19.19 19.07
N LEU A 62 2.78 19.76 18.12
CA LEU A 62 1.32 19.82 18.17
C LEU A 62 0.69 18.48 17.79
N ASN A 63 1.43 17.60 17.19
CA ASN A 63 0.98 16.28 16.82
C ASN A 63 1.00 15.35 18.03
N HIS A 64 -0.18 15.04 18.54
CA HIS A 64 -0.35 14.24 19.75
C HIS A 64 0.27 12.85 19.64
N TYR A 65 0.36 12.32 18.43
CA TYR A 65 0.83 10.98 18.10
C TYR A 65 2.08 10.98 17.24
N ASP A 66 3.04 11.84 17.54
CA ASP A 66 4.28 11.94 16.77
C ASP A 66 4.98 10.57 16.67
N LYS A 67 5.17 10.08 15.46
CA LYS A 67 5.86 8.82 15.14
C LYS A 67 7.26 8.77 15.71
N ASP A 68 7.97 9.90 15.73
CA ASP A 68 9.35 9.98 16.25
C ASP A 68 9.44 9.71 17.77
N LYS A 69 8.30 9.78 18.46
CA LYS A 69 8.19 9.51 19.90
C LYS A 69 7.42 8.22 20.22
N ARG A 70 6.77 7.62 19.23
CA ARG A 70 5.90 6.44 19.42
C ARG A 70 6.00 5.48 18.24
N TRP A 71 5.69 4.22 18.50
CA TRP A 71 5.50 3.21 17.48
C TRP A 71 4.15 3.39 16.78
N TRP A 72 4.16 3.69 15.48
CA TRP A 72 2.98 3.75 14.63
C TRP A 72 3.16 2.87 13.41
N SER A 73 2.21 1.97 13.16
CA SER A 73 2.21 1.09 11.99
C SER A 73 1.35 1.61 10.83
N ALA A 74 0.52 2.62 11.07
CA ALA A 74 -0.27 3.29 10.04
C ALA A 74 0.05 4.79 9.98
N PRO A 75 -0.03 5.44 8.81
CA PRO A 75 0.29 6.86 8.65
C PRO A 75 -0.81 7.79 9.20
N TYR A 76 -1.95 7.25 9.57
CA TYR A 76 -3.13 7.99 9.96
C TYR A 76 -3.69 7.51 11.31
N GLU A 77 -4.07 8.46 12.16
CA GLU A 77 -4.82 8.25 13.40
C GLU A 77 -6.02 9.19 13.44
N TYR A 78 -7.23 8.63 13.57
CA TYR A 78 -8.51 9.37 13.47
C TYR A 78 -8.65 10.53 14.44
N THR A 79 -8.08 10.41 15.64
CA THR A 79 -8.19 11.44 16.68
C THR A 79 -7.18 12.58 16.53
N ASN A 80 -6.26 12.49 15.56
CA ASN A 80 -5.25 13.50 15.29
C ASN A 80 -5.60 14.32 14.05
N HIS A 81 -5.67 15.63 14.18
CA HIS A 81 -6.09 16.55 13.13
C HIS A 81 -4.95 17.46 12.63
N TYR A 82 -3.71 17.01 12.72
CA TYR A 82 -2.55 17.74 12.22
C TYR A 82 -1.91 17.01 11.03
N PHE A 83 -2.16 17.54 9.85
CA PHE A 83 -1.75 16.96 8.56
C PHE A 83 -0.35 17.46 8.16
N THR A 84 0.51 16.55 7.70
CA THR A 84 1.87 16.85 7.25
C THR A 84 2.17 16.38 5.83
N GLY A 85 1.17 15.92 5.09
CA GLY A 85 1.28 15.53 3.69
C GLY A 85 0.44 14.32 3.35
N TYR A 86 0.43 13.95 2.07
CA TYR A 86 -0.10 12.67 1.60
C TYR A 86 1.06 11.70 1.41
N ALA A 87 1.00 10.57 2.10
CA ALA A 87 1.94 9.46 1.92
C ALA A 87 1.46 8.53 0.82
N HIS A 88 2.40 7.97 0.07
CA HIS A 88 2.15 7.00 -0.98
C HIS A 88 2.65 5.62 -0.59
N VAL A 89 2.05 4.56 -1.16
CA VAL A 89 2.41 3.16 -0.91
C VAL A 89 2.31 2.82 0.58
N ALA A 90 1.17 3.13 1.20
CA ALA A 90 0.91 2.82 2.60
C ALA A 90 0.38 1.39 2.77
N LEU A 91 0.79 0.74 3.85
CA LEU A 91 0.21 -0.51 4.30
C LEU A 91 -1.05 -0.25 5.15
N SER A 92 -1.98 -1.19 5.14
CA SER A 92 -3.23 -1.14 5.92
C SER A 92 -3.42 -2.43 6.70
N GLY A 93 -3.67 -2.33 8.00
CA GLY A 93 -3.95 -3.49 8.86
C GLY A 93 -2.71 -4.21 9.40
N VAL A 94 -1.50 -3.73 9.13
CA VAL A 94 -0.25 -4.35 9.59
C VAL A 94 0.21 -3.79 10.95
N GLY A 95 0.92 -4.59 11.73
CA GLY A 95 1.37 -4.24 13.08
C GLY A 95 2.72 -3.53 13.16
N CYS A 96 3.49 -3.46 12.08
CA CYS A 96 4.80 -2.83 12.04
C CYS A 96 4.82 -1.63 11.09
N PRO A 97 5.54 -0.54 11.44
CA PRO A 97 5.71 0.60 10.54
C PRO A 97 6.57 0.21 9.34
N GLU A 98 6.08 0.55 8.15
CA GLU A 98 6.83 0.45 6.90
C GLU A 98 6.16 1.27 5.80
N ALA A 99 6.92 1.60 4.75
CA ALA A 99 6.46 2.32 3.58
C ALA A 99 5.83 3.69 3.94
N SER A 100 4.66 4.04 3.43
CA SER A 100 4.01 5.33 3.70
C SER A 100 4.96 6.52 3.50
N SER A 101 5.67 6.51 2.39
CA SER A 101 6.72 7.47 2.01
C SER A 101 6.27 8.35 0.85
N LEU A 102 7.20 9.07 0.20
CA LEU A 102 6.92 9.96 -0.92
C LEU A 102 5.84 10.99 -0.54
N LEU A 103 6.07 11.73 0.56
CA LEU A 103 5.07 12.66 1.07
C LEU A 103 4.92 13.88 0.18
N VAL A 104 3.69 14.19 -0.23
CA VAL A 104 3.35 15.39 -1.00
C VAL A 104 2.54 16.34 -0.11
N MET A 105 3.06 17.55 0.10
CA MET A 105 2.43 18.59 0.92
C MET A 105 2.16 19.84 0.12
N PRO A 106 0.89 20.25 -0.07
CA PRO A 106 0.54 21.56 -0.63
C PRO A 106 0.59 22.60 0.49
N THR A 107 1.21 23.77 0.22
CA THR A 107 1.26 24.91 1.13
C THR A 107 0.96 26.21 0.40
N ALA A 108 0.59 27.27 1.12
CA ALA A 108 0.36 28.61 0.56
C ALA A 108 1.07 29.66 1.42
N GLY A 109 1.44 30.81 0.81
CA GLY A 109 2.21 31.88 1.42
C GLY A 109 3.71 31.59 1.39
N GLU A 110 4.46 32.01 2.40
CA GLU A 110 5.91 31.85 2.44
C GLU A 110 6.33 30.36 2.37
N LEU A 111 7.29 30.05 1.49
CA LEU A 111 7.79 28.70 1.30
C LEU A 111 8.50 28.18 2.58
N ASN A 112 8.04 27.06 3.06
CA ASN A 112 8.68 26.33 4.16
C ASN A 112 8.73 24.85 3.82
N VAL A 113 9.93 24.24 3.84
CA VAL A 113 10.14 22.81 3.56
C VAL A 113 10.41 21.98 4.83
N ASP A 114 10.44 22.62 5.99
CA ASP A 114 10.62 21.96 7.28
C ASP A 114 9.33 21.29 7.72
N TYR A 115 9.33 19.96 7.71
CA TYR A 115 8.14 19.15 8.04
C TYR A 115 7.67 19.31 9.49
N HIS A 116 8.53 19.77 10.41
CA HIS A 116 8.12 20.06 11.80
C HIS A 116 7.22 21.30 11.91
N SER A 117 7.24 22.17 10.90
CA SER A 117 6.54 23.46 10.94
C SER A 117 5.64 23.75 9.74
N TYR A 118 5.73 22.98 8.64
CA TYR A 118 4.85 23.22 7.48
C TYR A 118 3.46 22.58 7.63
N GLY A 119 3.24 21.70 8.58
CA GLY A 119 1.95 21.03 8.75
C GLY A 119 0.79 21.98 9.02
N SER A 120 -0.41 21.48 8.91
CA SER A 120 -1.66 22.22 9.10
C SER A 120 -2.70 21.39 9.83
N GLU A 121 -3.45 22.01 10.74
CA GLU A 121 -4.74 21.45 11.12
C GLU A 121 -5.65 21.37 9.90
N TYR A 122 -6.60 20.43 9.91
CA TYR A 122 -7.55 20.23 8.82
C TYR A 122 -8.98 20.03 9.31
N THR A 123 -9.90 20.32 8.42
CA THR A 123 -11.35 20.19 8.63
C THR A 123 -12.01 19.60 7.38
N GLN A 124 -13.32 19.45 7.39
CA GLN A 124 -14.15 18.98 6.26
C GLN A 124 -13.69 17.64 5.68
N GLU A 125 -13.13 16.79 6.52
CA GLU A 125 -12.62 15.48 6.13
C GLU A 125 -13.74 14.56 5.65
N LYS A 126 -13.50 13.87 4.52
CA LYS A 126 -14.39 12.84 3.98
C LYS A 126 -13.55 11.76 3.28
N ALA A 127 -14.00 10.53 3.41
CA ALA A 127 -13.42 9.38 2.71
C ALA A 127 -14.52 8.48 2.15
N THR A 128 -14.29 7.97 0.96
CA THR A 128 -15.07 6.90 0.32
C THR A 128 -14.10 5.96 -0.40
N PRO A 129 -14.47 4.73 -0.77
CA PRO A 129 -13.58 3.86 -1.52
C PRO A 129 -13.00 4.53 -2.77
N GLY A 130 -11.66 4.64 -2.81
CA GLY A 130 -10.93 5.29 -3.91
C GLY A 130 -10.85 6.82 -3.85
N TYR A 131 -11.32 7.46 -2.77
CA TYR A 131 -11.31 8.92 -2.66
C TYR A 131 -11.14 9.38 -1.22
N TYR A 132 -10.37 10.46 -1.03
CA TYR A 132 -10.26 11.18 0.23
C TYR A 132 -10.13 12.68 -0.02
N THR A 133 -10.65 13.50 0.91
CA THR A 133 -10.58 14.97 0.86
C THR A 133 -10.52 15.57 2.26
N ASN A 134 -9.83 16.71 2.39
CA ASN A 134 -9.86 17.59 3.55
C ASN A 134 -9.61 19.04 3.18
N GLN A 135 -9.74 19.94 4.14
CA GLN A 135 -9.40 21.35 4.00
C GLN A 135 -8.31 21.73 5.02
N LEU A 136 -7.16 22.19 4.53
CA LEU A 136 -6.02 22.62 5.34
C LEU A 136 -6.27 24.03 5.90
N SER A 137 -6.49 24.12 7.22
CA SER A 137 -6.92 25.36 7.89
C SER A 137 -5.87 26.47 7.82
N LYS A 138 -4.58 26.14 7.96
CA LYS A 138 -3.46 27.08 7.90
C LYS A 138 -3.33 27.77 6.54
N TYR A 139 -3.63 27.05 5.47
CA TYR A 139 -3.36 27.45 4.10
C TYR A 139 -4.62 27.77 3.29
N GLY A 140 -5.80 27.43 3.79
CA GLY A 140 -7.05 27.60 3.03
C GLY A 140 -7.15 26.69 1.80
N ILE A 141 -6.33 25.65 1.71
CA ILE A 141 -6.28 24.73 0.57
C ILE A 141 -7.28 23.60 0.76
N THR A 142 -8.11 23.34 -0.25
CA THR A 142 -8.88 22.11 -0.33
C THR A 142 -8.08 21.06 -1.08
N THR A 143 -8.00 19.86 -0.51
CA THR A 143 -7.27 18.74 -1.10
C THR A 143 -8.22 17.62 -1.47
N GLU A 144 -8.00 17.00 -2.59
CA GLU A 144 -8.74 15.82 -3.08
C GLU A 144 -7.75 14.82 -3.64
N VAL A 145 -7.88 13.56 -3.27
CA VAL A 145 -6.98 12.51 -3.77
C VAL A 145 -7.74 11.27 -4.21
N THR A 146 -7.25 10.63 -5.26
CA THR A 146 -7.74 9.38 -5.80
C THR A 146 -6.58 8.53 -6.33
N ALA A 147 -6.82 7.25 -6.59
CA ALA A 147 -5.80 6.32 -7.05
C ALA A 147 -6.29 5.42 -8.19
N THR A 148 -5.35 4.94 -8.97
CA THR A 148 -5.47 3.76 -9.84
C THR A 148 -4.63 2.61 -9.24
N PRO A 149 -4.55 1.43 -9.84
CA PRO A 149 -3.75 0.35 -9.26
C PRO A 149 -2.28 0.68 -8.98
N ARG A 150 -1.64 1.55 -9.79
CA ARG A 150 -0.21 1.86 -9.68
C ARG A 150 0.10 3.35 -9.62
N THR A 151 -0.91 4.20 -9.64
CA THR A 151 -0.70 5.65 -9.73
C THR A 151 -1.65 6.41 -8.82
N SER A 152 -1.24 7.61 -8.37
CA SER A 152 -2.08 8.57 -7.65
C SER A 152 -2.43 9.77 -8.52
N CYS A 153 -3.57 10.37 -8.22
CA CYS A 153 -3.96 11.67 -8.74
C CYS A 153 -4.47 12.53 -7.58
N GLU A 154 -3.87 13.69 -7.40
CA GLU A 154 -4.16 14.61 -6.32
C GLU A 154 -4.55 15.96 -6.93
N ARG A 155 -5.62 16.58 -6.44
CA ARG A 155 -6.07 17.89 -6.87
C ARG A 155 -6.08 18.83 -5.67
N TYR A 156 -5.38 19.95 -5.80
CA TYR A 156 -5.27 20.96 -4.78
C TYR A 156 -5.89 22.28 -5.26
N THR A 157 -6.88 22.77 -4.54
CA THR A 157 -7.53 24.06 -4.82
C THR A 157 -6.95 25.11 -3.89
N PHE A 158 -6.26 26.10 -4.47
CA PHE A 158 -5.51 27.12 -3.74
C PHE A 158 -6.31 28.40 -3.53
N PRO A 159 -6.04 29.17 -2.45
CA PRO A 159 -6.41 30.58 -2.38
C PRO A 159 -5.54 31.39 -3.33
N ALA A 160 -5.91 32.68 -3.55
CA ALA A 160 -5.10 33.61 -4.33
C ALA A 160 -3.75 33.90 -3.67
N GLY A 161 -2.68 33.98 -4.46
CA GLY A 161 -1.33 34.33 -4.02
C GLY A 161 -0.30 33.21 -4.24
N GLU A 162 0.70 33.15 -3.37
CA GLU A 162 1.77 32.16 -3.46
C GLU A 162 1.28 30.76 -3.04
N GLY A 163 1.65 29.75 -3.81
CA GLY A 163 1.35 28.37 -3.52
C GLY A 163 2.52 27.44 -3.86
N HIS A 164 2.61 26.30 -3.16
CA HIS A 164 3.73 25.37 -3.34
C HIS A 164 3.23 23.93 -3.30
N ILE A 165 3.91 23.06 -4.05
CA ILE A 165 3.83 21.60 -3.94
C ILE A 165 5.20 21.11 -3.50
N ILE A 166 5.27 20.48 -2.35
CA ILE A 166 6.51 19.99 -1.73
C ILE A 166 6.49 18.47 -1.72
N LEU A 167 7.45 17.84 -2.39
CA LEU A 167 7.76 16.42 -2.22
C LEU A 167 8.80 16.26 -1.13
N ASN A 168 8.51 15.44 -0.12
CA ASN A 168 9.44 15.09 0.95
C ASN A 168 9.77 13.59 0.88
N LEU A 169 11.05 13.28 0.63
CA LEU A 169 11.59 11.92 0.57
C LEU A 169 12.31 11.51 1.85
N GLY A 170 12.47 12.43 2.80
CA GLY A 170 13.11 12.17 4.09
C GLY A 170 12.17 11.57 5.13
N GLN A 171 10.86 11.67 4.90
CA GLN A 171 9.85 11.29 5.88
C GLN A 171 8.98 10.12 5.40
N GLY A 172 8.43 9.37 6.35
CA GLY A 172 7.59 8.21 6.11
C GLY A 172 7.57 7.28 7.33
N LEU A 173 6.93 6.12 7.21
CA LEU A 173 6.94 5.12 8.28
C LEU A 173 8.12 4.15 8.18
N THR A 174 8.80 4.09 7.05
CA THR A 174 10.01 3.28 6.89
C THR A 174 11.12 3.74 7.84
N ASN A 175 11.92 2.80 8.31
CA ASN A 175 13.15 3.09 9.05
C ASN A 175 14.39 3.11 8.14
N GLU A 176 14.23 2.83 6.84
CA GLU A 176 15.34 2.83 5.89
C GLU A 176 15.60 4.25 5.35
N CYS A 177 16.86 4.51 5.11
CA CYS A 177 17.36 5.77 4.58
C CYS A 177 17.75 5.63 3.10
N GLY A 178 17.95 6.78 2.46
CA GLY A 178 18.39 6.85 1.08
C GLY A 178 17.27 7.16 0.10
N ALA A 179 17.47 8.22 -0.64
CA ALA A 179 16.58 8.64 -1.73
C ALA A 179 17.38 9.36 -2.83
N MET A 180 16.77 9.46 -4.00
CA MET A 180 17.28 10.30 -5.09
C MET A 180 16.11 10.97 -5.79
N VAL A 181 16.30 12.22 -6.17
CA VAL A 181 15.36 12.95 -7.02
C VAL A 181 16.13 13.73 -8.09
N ARG A 182 15.60 13.74 -9.30
CA ARG A 182 16.11 14.56 -10.41
C ARG A 182 14.98 15.17 -11.23
N ARG A 183 15.31 16.29 -11.84
CA ARG A 183 14.44 17.00 -12.77
C ARG A 183 14.44 16.32 -14.14
N VAL A 184 13.24 16.13 -14.70
CA VAL A 184 13.06 15.73 -16.10
C VAL A 184 12.65 16.94 -16.94
N SER A 185 11.66 17.70 -16.46
CA SER A 185 11.19 18.95 -17.08
C SER A 185 10.77 19.94 -15.99
N SER A 186 10.27 21.11 -16.36
CA SER A 186 9.71 22.07 -15.39
C SER A 186 8.48 21.52 -14.64
N THR A 187 7.82 20.50 -15.18
CA THR A 187 6.60 19.92 -14.61
C THR A 187 6.74 18.45 -14.25
N GLU A 188 7.92 17.87 -14.40
CA GLU A 188 8.15 16.45 -14.14
C GLU A 188 9.48 16.20 -13.44
N ILE A 189 9.39 15.40 -12.39
CA ILE A 189 10.53 14.85 -11.64
C ILE A 189 10.42 13.34 -11.55
N GLU A 190 11.54 12.68 -11.28
CA GLU A 190 11.61 11.25 -11.07
C GLU A 190 12.66 10.90 -10.02
N GLY A 191 12.59 9.71 -9.46
CA GLY A 191 13.54 9.27 -8.46
C GLY A 191 13.18 7.95 -7.80
N PHE A 192 13.76 7.73 -6.64
CA PHE A 192 13.44 6.58 -5.80
C PHE A 192 13.59 6.93 -4.30
N LYS A 193 12.97 6.10 -3.47
CA LYS A 193 13.16 6.04 -2.01
C LYS A 193 13.44 4.59 -1.62
N MET A 194 14.46 4.38 -0.78
CA MET A 194 14.68 3.09 -0.14
C MET A 194 13.68 2.89 0.98
N LEU A 195 13.10 1.69 1.03
CA LEU A 195 12.19 1.21 2.06
C LEU A 195 12.80 -0.04 2.69
N GLY A 196 12.39 -0.38 3.92
CA GLY A 196 12.89 -1.59 4.55
C GLY A 196 12.88 -1.56 6.08
N THR A 197 13.42 -2.65 6.64
CA THR A 197 13.49 -2.89 8.08
C THR A 197 12.14 -3.18 8.75
N PHE A 198 11.17 -3.69 7.96
CA PHE A 198 9.87 -4.10 8.49
C PHE A 198 10.02 -5.06 9.68
N CYS A 199 9.37 -4.76 10.80
CA CYS A 199 9.50 -5.51 12.05
C CYS A 199 10.95 -5.79 12.46
N TYR A 200 11.86 -4.82 12.23
CA TYR A 200 13.30 -4.92 12.50
C TYR A 200 14.08 -5.98 11.70
N THR A 201 13.52 -6.47 10.61
CA THR A 201 14.24 -7.35 9.69
C THR A 201 15.23 -6.54 8.85
N THR A 202 16.50 -6.58 9.20
CA THR A 202 17.55 -5.77 8.56
C THR A 202 17.87 -6.16 7.12
N GLN A 203 17.32 -7.28 6.62
CA GLN A 203 17.58 -7.78 5.28
C GLN A 203 16.51 -7.40 4.25
N ALA A 204 15.32 -7.04 4.70
CA ALA A 204 14.19 -6.70 3.83
C ALA A 204 14.28 -5.23 3.37
N VAL A 205 15.26 -4.91 2.52
CA VAL A 205 15.46 -3.57 1.93
C VAL A 205 15.11 -3.62 0.46
N PHE A 206 14.34 -2.63 -0.02
CA PHE A 206 13.87 -2.55 -1.40
C PHE A 206 13.63 -1.09 -1.81
N PRO A 207 13.83 -0.72 -3.09
CA PRO A 207 13.51 0.60 -3.61
C PRO A 207 12.02 0.69 -4.01
N VAL A 208 11.43 1.87 -3.85
CA VAL A 208 10.25 2.30 -4.61
C VAL A 208 10.67 3.43 -5.56
N TYR A 209 10.46 3.23 -6.83
CA TYR A 209 10.71 4.21 -7.88
C TYR A 209 9.46 5.03 -8.15
N PHE A 210 9.62 6.30 -8.50
CA PHE A 210 8.49 7.17 -8.80
C PHE A 210 8.77 8.11 -9.98
N VAL A 211 7.69 8.52 -10.63
CA VAL A 211 7.61 9.66 -11.56
C VAL A 211 6.46 10.53 -11.09
N MET A 212 6.72 11.83 -10.90
CA MET A 212 5.72 12.80 -10.42
C MET A 212 5.59 13.94 -11.43
N ARG A 213 4.35 14.31 -11.76
CA ARG A 213 3.99 15.40 -12.68
C ARG A 213 3.05 16.40 -12.00
N VAL A 214 3.27 17.68 -12.30
CA VAL A 214 2.35 18.77 -11.93
C VAL A 214 1.67 19.34 -13.17
N SER A 215 0.38 19.68 -13.08
CA SER A 215 -0.42 20.12 -14.23
C SER A 215 -0.09 21.53 -14.74
N LYS A 216 0.55 22.36 -13.91
CA LYS A 216 0.92 23.74 -14.22
C LYS A 216 2.42 23.94 -14.09
N ALA A 217 3.04 24.63 -15.05
CA ALA A 217 4.45 25.01 -14.93
C ALA A 217 4.62 26.00 -13.77
N PRO A 218 5.56 25.73 -12.83
CA PRO A 218 5.81 26.61 -11.70
C PRO A 218 6.59 27.88 -12.11
N SER A 219 6.51 28.92 -11.27
CA SER A 219 7.35 30.12 -11.38
C SER A 219 8.82 29.81 -11.06
N SER A 220 9.04 28.94 -10.09
CA SER A 220 10.36 28.38 -9.74
C SER A 220 10.23 26.96 -9.22
N GLU A 221 11.30 26.19 -9.33
CA GLU A 221 11.33 24.81 -8.88
C GLU A 221 12.76 24.41 -8.50
N GLY A 222 12.90 23.33 -7.74
CA GLY A 222 14.21 22.78 -7.44
C GLY A 222 14.22 21.84 -6.25
N PRO A 223 15.29 21.04 -6.13
CA PRO A 223 15.46 20.17 -4.97
C PRO A 223 15.81 20.97 -3.72
N TRP A 224 15.58 20.35 -2.58
CA TRP A 224 16.04 20.81 -1.27
C TRP A 224 16.70 19.66 -0.52
N LYS A 225 17.54 19.99 0.47
CA LYS A 225 18.21 19.04 1.34
C LYS A 225 18.34 19.60 2.75
N PHE A 226 18.00 18.79 3.75
CA PHE A 226 18.36 19.08 5.12
C PHE A 226 19.83 18.77 5.35
N GLN A 227 20.57 19.73 5.89
CA GLN A 227 21.92 19.57 6.36
C GLN A 227 21.90 19.58 7.89
N PRO A 228 22.16 18.44 8.56
CA PRO A 228 22.18 18.42 10.01
C PRO A 228 23.28 19.32 10.59
N ALA A 229 23.17 19.68 11.85
CA ALA A 229 24.21 20.39 12.58
C ALA A 229 25.54 19.61 12.52
N LEU A 230 26.62 20.31 12.25
CA LEU A 230 27.97 19.74 12.23
C LEU A 230 28.56 19.75 13.64
N THR A 231 29.52 18.85 13.89
CA THR A 231 30.19 18.71 15.17
C THR A 231 31.68 19.10 15.06
N GLY A 232 32.31 19.45 16.17
CA GLY A 232 33.72 19.87 16.20
C GLY A 232 33.91 21.28 15.67
N VAL A 233 35.01 21.54 14.99
CA VAL A 233 35.38 22.88 14.46
C VAL A 233 34.39 23.38 13.40
N GLU A 234 33.66 22.48 12.77
CA GLU A 234 32.70 22.81 11.74
C GLU A 234 31.40 23.36 12.35
N ALA A 235 31.13 23.09 13.65
CA ALA A 235 29.97 23.62 14.36
C ALA A 235 29.95 25.16 14.44
N GLU A 236 31.11 25.81 14.34
CA GLU A 236 31.18 27.28 14.35
C GLU A 236 30.53 27.93 13.11
N TRP A 237 30.34 27.16 12.04
CA TRP A 237 29.84 27.66 10.75
C TRP A 237 28.46 27.16 10.39
N THR A 238 27.83 26.36 11.23
CA THR A 238 26.49 25.80 11.00
C THR A 238 25.57 26.15 12.15
N PRO A 239 24.27 26.36 11.88
CA PRO A 239 23.26 26.49 12.93
C PRO A 239 23.24 25.23 13.83
N ASP A 240 23.01 25.44 15.12
CA ASP A 240 22.96 24.35 16.13
C ASP A 240 21.92 23.27 15.78
N ASP A 241 20.82 23.66 15.15
CA ASP A 241 19.71 22.77 14.77
C ASP A 241 19.79 22.25 13.33
N GLY A 242 20.86 22.55 12.60
CA GLY A 242 20.96 22.26 11.17
C GLY A 242 20.23 23.27 10.29
N THR A 243 20.16 23.04 9.00
CA THR A 243 19.51 23.95 8.05
C THR A 243 18.98 23.24 6.81
N TYR A 244 17.90 23.79 6.23
CA TYR A 244 17.43 23.38 4.92
C TYR A 244 18.08 24.24 3.82
N LYS A 245 18.73 23.56 2.87
CA LYS A 245 19.30 24.18 1.67
C LYS A 245 18.32 24.03 0.51
N LEU A 246 17.91 25.16 -0.06
CA LEU A 246 17.14 25.22 -1.28
C LEU A 246 18.08 25.43 -2.46
N TYR A 247 18.00 24.57 -3.46
CA TYR A 247 18.82 24.67 -4.67
C TYR A 247 17.99 25.32 -5.78
N GLU A 248 18.46 26.43 -6.28
CA GLU A 248 17.85 27.14 -7.41
C GLU A 248 18.67 26.89 -8.68
N ASN A 249 17.97 26.74 -9.80
CA ASN A 249 18.61 26.51 -11.10
C ASN A 249 19.58 25.29 -11.12
N TYR A 250 19.29 24.30 -10.28
CA TYR A 250 20.06 23.07 -10.19
C TYR A 250 19.29 21.92 -10.85
N TYR A 251 19.74 21.50 -12.03
CA TYR A 251 19.05 20.56 -12.88
C TYR A 251 19.65 19.15 -12.88
N ARG A 252 20.55 18.87 -11.93
CA ARG A 252 21.11 17.53 -11.72
C ARG A 252 20.35 16.79 -10.62
N GLU A 253 20.69 15.54 -10.42
CA GLU A 253 20.18 14.73 -9.34
C GLU A 253 20.71 15.17 -7.98
N VAL A 254 19.87 15.01 -6.96
CA VAL A 254 20.25 15.12 -5.55
C VAL A 254 19.93 13.80 -4.88
N ALA A 255 20.89 13.26 -4.14
CA ALA A 255 20.76 12.03 -3.37
C ALA A 255 21.09 12.27 -1.90
N GLY A 256 20.46 11.48 -1.03
CA GLY A 256 20.66 11.53 0.43
C GLY A 256 19.42 11.11 1.19
N ASP A 257 19.44 11.31 2.50
CA ASP A 257 18.39 10.85 3.41
C ASP A 257 17.24 11.84 3.52
N ASN A 258 17.53 13.07 3.91
CA ASN A 258 16.54 14.12 4.10
C ASN A 258 16.58 15.10 2.91
N ILE A 259 15.97 14.68 1.82
CA ILE A 259 15.89 15.44 0.56
C ILE A 259 14.46 15.50 0.06
N GLY A 260 14.24 16.41 -0.86
CA GLY A 260 12.96 16.50 -1.57
C GLY A 260 13.01 17.46 -2.74
N TYR A 261 11.84 17.82 -3.23
CA TYR A 261 11.67 18.72 -4.36
C TYR A 261 10.52 19.70 -4.09
N ARG A 262 10.57 20.89 -4.69
CA ARG A 262 9.53 21.89 -4.59
C ARG A 262 9.15 22.44 -5.95
N PHE A 263 7.86 22.71 -6.14
CA PHE A 263 7.30 23.51 -7.22
C PHE A 263 6.63 24.72 -6.60
N CYS A 264 7.02 25.93 -7.00
CA CYS A 264 6.54 27.19 -6.44
C CYS A 264 5.78 27.99 -7.48
N TYR A 265 4.68 28.60 -7.09
CA TYR A 265 3.79 29.40 -7.92
C TYR A 265 3.59 30.76 -7.23
N ASP A 266 4.04 31.85 -7.87
CA ASP A 266 4.07 33.17 -7.24
C ASP A 266 2.70 33.89 -7.28
N ASP A 267 1.82 33.54 -8.24
CA ASP A 267 0.56 34.23 -8.48
C ASP A 267 -0.53 33.24 -8.94
N LEU A 268 -1.13 32.59 -7.98
CA LEU A 268 -2.30 31.72 -8.19
C LEU A 268 -3.58 32.57 -8.05
N ALA A 269 -4.56 32.34 -8.92
CA ALA A 269 -5.89 32.92 -8.77
C ALA A 269 -6.67 32.22 -7.63
N GLU A 270 -7.65 32.92 -7.06
CA GLU A 270 -8.57 32.30 -6.08
C GLU A 270 -9.30 31.09 -6.68
N GLY A 271 -9.21 29.94 -6.03
CA GLY A 271 -9.81 28.70 -6.49
C GLY A 271 -9.04 28.00 -7.61
N GLU A 272 -7.82 28.44 -7.93
CA GLU A 272 -6.99 27.77 -8.95
C GLU A 272 -6.60 26.37 -8.51
N GLN A 273 -6.70 25.42 -9.43
CA GLN A 273 -6.44 24.02 -9.18
C GLN A 273 -5.12 23.58 -9.80
N ILE A 274 -4.30 22.90 -9.00
CA ILE A 274 -3.11 22.20 -9.47
C ILE A 274 -3.30 20.71 -9.21
N THR A 275 -3.11 19.92 -10.27
CA THR A 275 -3.15 18.46 -10.18
C THR A 275 -1.74 17.92 -10.11
N VAL A 276 -1.52 16.96 -9.20
CA VAL A 276 -0.30 16.16 -9.08
C VAL A 276 -0.64 14.73 -9.46
N GLN A 277 0.17 14.14 -10.31
CA GLN A 277 0.06 12.73 -10.71
C GLN A 277 1.37 12.03 -10.36
N MET A 278 1.30 10.87 -9.72
CA MET A 278 2.48 10.08 -9.39
C MET A 278 2.27 8.63 -9.81
N GLY A 279 3.22 8.09 -10.58
CA GLY A 279 3.33 6.66 -10.87
C GLY A 279 4.44 6.05 -10.03
N VAL A 280 4.24 4.80 -9.57
CA VAL A 280 5.26 4.06 -8.82
C VAL A 280 5.54 2.71 -9.45
N SER A 281 6.72 2.17 -9.15
CA SER A 281 7.15 0.81 -9.51
C SER A 281 8.18 0.32 -8.49
N PHE A 282 8.25 -1.00 -8.29
CA PHE A 282 9.33 -1.65 -7.53
C PHE A 282 10.44 -2.19 -8.43
N VAL A 283 10.39 -1.92 -9.74
CA VAL A 283 11.37 -2.39 -10.74
C VAL A 283 12.27 -1.26 -11.22
N SER A 284 11.71 -0.17 -11.72
CA SER A 284 12.50 0.94 -12.30
C SER A 284 11.70 2.24 -12.41
N ILE A 285 12.43 3.35 -12.63
CA ILE A 285 11.82 4.66 -12.94
C ILE A 285 11.06 4.59 -14.28
N GLU A 286 11.59 3.87 -15.25
CA GLU A 286 10.97 3.68 -16.57
C GLU A 286 9.61 3.00 -16.42
N ASN A 287 9.52 1.97 -15.59
CA ASN A 287 8.26 1.27 -15.31
C ASN A 287 7.27 2.16 -14.53
N ALA A 288 7.74 2.97 -13.58
CA ALA A 288 6.88 3.95 -12.89
C ALA A 288 6.26 4.94 -13.88
N ARG A 289 7.02 5.35 -14.91
CA ARG A 289 6.56 6.21 -16.00
C ARG A 289 5.55 5.50 -16.87
N GLU A 290 5.84 4.26 -17.28
CA GLU A 290 4.93 3.45 -18.10
C GLU A 290 3.60 3.21 -17.37
N ASN A 291 3.63 2.92 -16.07
CA ASN A 291 2.44 2.81 -15.23
C ASN A 291 1.62 4.10 -15.24
N LEU A 292 2.29 5.25 -15.08
CA LEU A 292 1.62 6.55 -15.06
C LEU A 292 0.97 6.87 -16.42
N ASP A 293 1.70 6.66 -17.51
CA ASP A 293 1.21 6.93 -18.87
C ASP A 293 0.05 6.01 -19.25
N ALA A 294 0.12 4.72 -18.89
CA ALA A 294 -0.91 3.74 -19.19
C ALA A 294 -2.21 3.96 -18.39
N GLU A 295 -2.10 4.28 -17.11
CA GLU A 295 -3.26 4.36 -16.24
C GLU A 295 -3.93 5.74 -16.23
N GLN A 296 -3.16 6.83 -16.41
CA GLN A 296 -3.68 8.21 -16.34
C GLN A 296 -3.57 9.02 -17.65
N GLY A 297 -2.89 8.51 -18.67
CA GLY A 297 -2.68 9.25 -19.93
C GLY A 297 -3.95 9.87 -20.50
N GLY A 298 -4.00 11.22 -20.59
CA GLY A 298 -5.12 11.96 -21.14
C GLY A 298 -6.38 12.05 -20.27
N LYS A 299 -6.34 11.63 -19.01
CA LYS A 299 -7.47 11.68 -18.07
C LYS A 299 -7.28 12.82 -17.08
N ASP A 300 -8.38 13.46 -16.71
CA ASP A 300 -8.44 14.40 -15.61
C ASP A 300 -8.74 13.69 -14.27
N PHE A 301 -8.70 14.43 -13.18
CA PHE A 301 -8.97 13.91 -11.84
C PHE A 301 -10.34 13.24 -11.74
N ASP A 302 -11.38 13.82 -12.29
CA ASP A 302 -12.75 13.33 -12.15
C ASP A 302 -12.94 12.00 -12.91
N ALA A 303 -12.31 11.85 -14.07
CA ALA A 303 -12.30 10.59 -14.82
C ALA A 303 -11.55 9.48 -14.09
N ILE A 304 -10.43 9.80 -13.42
CA ILE A 304 -9.65 8.83 -12.64
C ILE A 304 -10.44 8.42 -11.39
N HIS A 305 -11.04 9.37 -10.69
CA HIS A 305 -11.89 9.11 -9.52
C HIS A 305 -13.10 8.23 -9.90
N ALA A 306 -13.79 8.54 -10.99
CA ALA A 306 -14.90 7.72 -11.47
C ALA A 306 -14.49 6.26 -11.74
N GLN A 307 -13.31 6.03 -12.30
CA GLN A 307 -12.76 4.67 -12.52
C GLN A 307 -12.47 3.94 -11.21
N ALA A 308 -11.93 4.64 -10.18
CA ALA A 308 -11.71 4.05 -8.87
C ALA A 308 -13.02 3.61 -8.21
N VAL A 309 -14.06 4.45 -8.26
CA VAL A 309 -15.39 4.13 -7.75
C VAL A 309 -16.02 2.95 -8.49
N GLU A 310 -15.88 2.89 -9.83
CA GLU A 310 -16.40 1.77 -10.64
C GLU A 310 -15.71 0.46 -10.27
N ARG A 311 -14.39 0.45 -10.10
CA ARG A 311 -13.64 -0.74 -9.66
C ARG A 311 -14.14 -1.24 -8.31
N TRP A 312 -14.30 -0.34 -7.34
CA TRP A 312 -14.82 -0.70 -6.03
C TRP A 312 -16.25 -1.23 -6.08
N ASN A 313 -17.13 -0.60 -6.86
CA ASN A 313 -18.51 -1.07 -7.03
C ASN A 313 -18.56 -2.45 -7.69
N SER A 314 -17.70 -2.70 -8.67
CA SER A 314 -17.60 -4.02 -9.31
C SER A 314 -17.20 -5.11 -8.31
N ASP A 315 -16.19 -4.83 -7.48
CA ASP A 315 -15.67 -5.82 -6.55
C ASP A 315 -16.56 -6.03 -5.33
N LEU A 316 -16.98 -4.96 -4.67
CA LEU A 316 -17.90 -5.03 -3.53
C LEU A 316 -19.26 -5.60 -3.93
N GLY A 317 -19.67 -5.37 -5.18
CA GLY A 317 -20.94 -5.87 -5.74
C GLY A 317 -20.97 -7.38 -6.01
N ARG A 318 -19.83 -8.10 -5.91
CA ARG A 318 -19.83 -9.58 -6.01
C ARG A 318 -20.58 -10.25 -4.87
N ILE A 319 -20.75 -9.58 -3.74
CA ILE A 319 -21.60 -10.04 -2.63
C ILE A 319 -22.68 -9.00 -2.41
N THR A 320 -23.92 -9.41 -2.62
CA THR A 320 -25.08 -8.56 -2.34
C THR A 320 -25.71 -8.96 -1.01
N VAL A 321 -25.85 -7.99 -0.09
CA VAL A 321 -26.50 -8.18 1.21
C VAL A 321 -27.79 -7.41 1.25
N GLU A 322 -28.89 -8.11 1.55
CA GLU A 322 -30.22 -7.56 1.72
C GLU A 322 -30.68 -7.70 3.19
N GLY A 323 -31.45 -6.73 3.67
CA GLY A 323 -31.93 -6.70 5.05
C GLY A 323 -30.87 -6.22 6.06
N GLY A 324 -31.16 -6.41 7.34
CA GLY A 324 -30.36 -5.85 8.43
C GLY A 324 -30.53 -4.33 8.60
N THR A 325 -29.82 -3.75 9.57
CA THR A 325 -29.75 -2.29 9.76
C THR A 325 -28.73 -1.67 8.82
N GLN A 326 -28.80 -0.35 8.61
CA GLN A 326 -27.78 0.38 7.86
C GLN A 326 -26.38 0.20 8.48
N GLU A 327 -26.27 0.21 9.81
CA GLU A 327 -25.02 -0.03 10.52
C GLU A 327 -24.44 -1.42 10.21
N GLN A 328 -25.26 -2.47 10.22
CA GLN A 328 -24.84 -3.82 9.88
C GLN A 328 -24.34 -3.92 8.42
N GLN A 329 -25.03 -3.25 7.49
CA GLN A 329 -24.58 -3.20 6.10
C GLN A 329 -23.26 -2.41 5.96
N THR A 330 -23.10 -1.31 6.70
CA THR A 330 -21.84 -0.54 6.73
C THR A 330 -20.68 -1.39 7.28
N ILE A 331 -20.89 -2.10 8.37
CA ILE A 331 -19.86 -3.01 8.94
C ILE A 331 -19.47 -4.08 7.92
N PHE A 332 -20.45 -4.72 7.28
CA PHE A 332 -20.20 -5.76 6.29
C PHE A 332 -19.40 -5.26 5.08
N TYR A 333 -19.85 -4.17 4.44
CA TYR A 333 -19.17 -3.66 3.25
C TYR A 333 -17.83 -3.03 3.57
N THR A 334 -17.64 -2.46 4.77
CA THR A 334 -16.34 -1.96 5.22
C THR A 334 -15.37 -3.10 5.50
N ALA A 335 -15.82 -4.20 6.11
CA ALA A 335 -14.99 -5.39 6.29
C ALA A 335 -14.57 -6.00 4.95
N LEU A 336 -15.50 -6.08 3.98
CA LEU A 336 -15.17 -6.55 2.63
C LEU A 336 -14.21 -5.60 1.90
N TYR A 337 -14.37 -4.28 2.06
CA TYR A 337 -13.44 -3.28 1.55
C TYR A 337 -12.03 -3.50 2.11
N HIS A 338 -11.87 -3.65 3.43
CA HIS A 338 -10.57 -3.90 4.04
C HIS A 338 -9.94 -5.22 3.56
N ALA A 339 -10.75 -6.27 3.38
CA ALA A 339 -10.30 -7.57 2.89
C ALA A 339 -9.73 -7.53 1.44
N LEU A 340 -10.05 -6.47 0.69
CA LEU A 340 -9.61 -6.29 -0.70
C LEU A 340 -8.48 -5.24 -0.85
N ILE A 341 -7.91 -4.71 0.24
CA ILE A 341 -6.76 -3.80 0.15
C ILE A 341 -5.48 -4.61 -0.07
N HIS A 342 -5.26 -5.67 0.71
CA HIS A 342 -4.10 -6.55 0.59
C HIS A 342 -4.53 -8.02 0.43
N PRO A 343 -3.68 -8.87 -0.20
CA PRO A 343 -2.42 -8.61 -0.89
C PRO A 343 -2.54 -7.60 -2.03
N SER A 344 -1.47 -6.85 -2.30
CA SER A 344 -1.43 -5.81 -3.33
C SER A 344 -0.72 -6.30 -4.59
N ILE A 345 -1.04 -5.69 -5.74
CA ILE A 345 -0.33 -5.91 -6.99
C ILE A 345 1.12 -5.43 -6.84
N ILE A 346 2.09 -6.19 -7.35
CA ILE A 346 3.49 -5.78 -7.44
C ILE A 346 3.99 -5.70 -8.89
N SER A 347 3.34 -6.38 -9.82
CA SER A 347 3.72 -6.30 -11.23
C SER A 347 3.29 -4.97 -11.86
N ASP A 348 4.16 -4.42 -12.69
CA ASP A 348 3.90 -3.24 -13.51
C ASP A 348 2.95 -3.55 -14.68
N VAL A 349 2.49 -2.54 -15.41
CA VAL A 349 1.55 -2.72 -16.54
C VAL A 349 2.12 -3.57 -17.65
N ASN A 350 3.45 -3.61 -17.79
CA ASN A 350 4.16 -4.45 -18.76
C ASN A 350 4.40 -5.89 -18.28
N GLY A 351 3.96 -6.24 -17.06
CA GLY A 351 4.12 -7.55 -16.42
C GLY A 351 5.45 -7.76 -15.72
N GLU A 352 6.33 -6.76 -15.64
CA GLU A 352 7.59 -6.85 -14.91
C GLU A 352 7.37 -6.72 -13.41
N TYR A 353 8.22 -7.41 -12.62
CA TYR A 353 8.17 -7.42 -11.16
C TYR A 353 9.56 -7.68 -10.57
N PRO A 354 9.85 -7.29 -9.31
CA PRO A 354 11.09 -7.67 -8.64
C PRO A 354 11.01 -9.14 -8.20
N LYS A 355 11.97 -9.98 -8.63
CA LYS A 355 12.09 -11.36 -8.20
C LYS A 355 12.37 -11.45 -6.71
N MET A 356 11.78 -12.46 -6.08
CA MET A 356 11.94 -12.72 -4.65
C MET A 356 13.42 -12.80 -4.26
N GLU A 357 13.81 -12.08 -3.22
CA GLU A 357 15.14 -11.98 -2.60
C GLU A 357 16.27 -11.42 -3.49
N SER A 358 16.28 -11.65 -4.78
CA SER A 358 17.34 -11.16 -5.66
C SER A 358 17.14 -9.70 -6.08
N GLY A 359 15.89 -9.23 -6.19
CA GLY A 359 15.56 -7.93 -6.77
C GLY A 359 15.85 -7.83 -8.27
N GLU A 360 16.24 -8.93 -8.94
CA GLU A 360 16.32 -8.98 -10.40
C GLU A 360 14.93 -8.80 -11.03
N THR A 361 14.88 -8.28 -12.23
CA THR A 361 13.61 -8.12 -12.95
C THR A 361 13.12 -9.47 -13.48
N GLY A 362 11.93 -9.86 -13.04
CA GLY A 362 11.13 -10.93 -13.62
C GLY A 362 10.04 -10.39 -14.53
N LYS A 363 9.37 -11.29 -15.29
CA LYS A 363 8.21 -10.94 -16.11
C LYS A 363 7.19 -12.06 -16.09
N SER A 364 5.92 -11.72 -15.90
CA SER A 364 4.80 -12.66 -15.89
C SER A 364 3.70 -12.21 -16.86
N ASP A 365 2.88 -13.16 -17.29
CA ASP A 365 1.66 -12.95 -18.09
C ASP A 365 0.39 -12.92 -17.25
N TYR A 366 0.54 -12.95 -15.92
CA TYR A 366 -0.51 -12.83 -14.92
C TYR A 366 -0.16 -11.77 -13.87
N THR A 367 -1.13 -11.35 -13.08
CA THR A 367 -0.91 -10.36 -12.03
C THR A 367 -0.12 -10.95 -10.88
N ARG A 368 1.08 -10.39 -10.59
CA ARG A 368 1.87 -10.76 -9.42
C ARG A 368 1.44 -9.93 -8.22
N TYR A 369 1.41 -10.56 -7.05
CA TYR A 369 1.00 -9.96 -5.79
C TYR A 369 2.14 -9.91 -4.77
N THR A 370 1.97 -9.07 -3.75
CA THR A 370 2.88 -8.84 -2.62
C THR A 370 2.06 -8.51 -1.37
N VAL A 371 2.74 -8.29 -0.26
CA VAL A 371 2.14 -8.07 1.07
C VAL A 371 1.37 -9.33 1.51
N PHE A 372 2.09 -10.44 1.48
CA PHE A 372 1.57 -11.72 1.92
C PHE A 372 1.80 -11.91 3.43
N SER A 373 0.94 -11.33 4.25
CA SER A 373 0.84 -11.61 5.69
C SER A 373 0.14 -12.96 5.91
N LEU A 374 0.76 -14.06 5.47
CA LEU A 374 0.07 -15.34 5.34
C LEU A 374 -0.36 -15.94 6.67
N TRP A 375 0.37 -15.70 7.76
CA TRP A 375 -0.02 -16.13 9.10
C TRP A 375 -1.38 -15.56 9.54
N ASP A 376 -1.69 -14.33 9.10
CA ASP A 376 -2.99 -13.70 9.34
C ASP A 376 -4.03 -14.17 8.34
N THR A 377 -3.67 -14.23 7.06
CA THR A 377 -4.62 -14.34 5.95
C THR A 377 -5.03 -15.78 5.60
N TYR A 378 -4.23 -16.79 5.99
CA TYR A 378 -4.60 -18.20 5.75
C TYR A 378 -5.85 -18.61 6.52
N ARG A 379 -6.20 -17.87 7.58
CA ARG A 379 -7.29 -18.23 8.49
C ARG A 379 -8.67 -18.08 7.86
N ASN A 380 -8.86 -17.05 7.01
CA ASN A 380 -10.17 -16.79 6.37
C ASN A 380 -10.12 -15.96 5.08
N LEU A 381 -9.11 -15.12 4.85
CA LEU A 381 -9.08 -14.26 3.66
C LEU A 381 -8.94 -15.09 2.38
N HIS A 382 -7.98 -16.00 2.30
CA HIS A 382 -7.76 -16.81 1.10
C HIS A 382 -8.94 -17.73 0.80
N GLN A 383 -9.70 -18.17 1.81
CA GLN A 383 -10.94 -18.90 1.64
C GLN A 383 -12.04 -18.03 1.04
N LEU A 384 -12.17 -16.77 1.50
CA LEU A 384 -13.08 -15.81 0.89
C LEU A 384 -12.72 -15.53 -0.57
N LEU A 385 -11.43 -15.31 -0.85
CA LEU A 385 -10.95 -15.08 -2.22
C LEU A 385 -11.19 -16.29 -3.12
N THR A 386 -10.93 -17.50 -2.64
CA THR A 386 -11.24 -18.74 -3.38
C THR A 386 -12.71 -18.83 -3.77
N LEU A 387 -13.61 -18.41 -2.88
CA LEU A 387 -15.06 -18.49 -3.10
C LEU A 387 -15.58 -17.38 -4.02
N VAL A 388 -15.12 -16.14 -3.84
CA VAL A 388 -15.73 -14.94 -4.44
C VAL A 388 -14.86 -14.33 -5.54
N TYR A 389 -13.54 -14.46 -5.44
CA TYR A 389 -12.53 -13.88 -6.36
C TYR A 389 -11.53 -14.94 -6.84
N PRO A 390 -11.99 -16.10 -7.38
CA PRO A 390 -11.12 -17.24 -7.70
C PRO A 390 -10.01 -16.90 -8.69
N GLU A 391 -10.22 -15.96 -9.60
CA GLU A 391 -9.21 -15.49 -10.54
C GLU A 391 -8.04 -14.81 -9.82
N ARG A 392 -8.30 -13.99 -8.81
CA ARG A 392 -7.26 -13.33 -8.01
C ARG A 392 -6.54 -14.33 -7.12
N GLN A 393 -7.29 -15.23 -6.49
CA GLN A 393 -6.69 -16.28 -5.67
C GLN A 393 -5.76 -17.18 -6.51
N THR A 394 -6.15 -17.50 -7.74
CA THR A 394 -5.30 -18.27 -8.67
C THR A 394 -4.00 -17.54 -8.99
N ASP A 395 -4.05 -16.24 -9.29
CA ASP A 395 -2.84 -15.45 -9.54
C ASP A 395 -1.97 -15.31 -8.27
N MET A 396 -2.56 -15.24 -7.07
CA MET A 396 -1.82 -15.28 -5.80
C MET A 396 -1.13 -16.63 -5.59
N LEU A 397 -1.77 -17.75 -5.93
CA LEU A 397 -1.16 -19.09 -5.87
C LEU A 397 0.01 -19.20 -6.87
N ARG A 398 -0.18 -18.75 -8.12
CA ARG A 398 0.90 -18.66 -9.10
C ARG A 398 2.05 -17.78 -8.61
N THR A 399 1.73 -16.70 -7.91
CA THR A 399 2.74 -15.82 -7.32
C THR A 399 3.57 -16.54 -6.25
N MET A 400 2.93 -17.28 -5.33
CA MET A 400 3.64 -18.04 -4.30
C MET A 400 4.54 -19.13 -4.91
N VAL A 401 4.07 -19.85 -5.94
CA VAL A 401 4.89 -20.81 -6.68
C VAL A 401 6.07 -20.12 -7.37
N GLY A 402 5.82 -18.98 -8.04
CA GLY A 402 6.89 -18.21 -8.66
C GLY A 402 7.92 -17.65 -7.65
N MET A 403 7.52 -17.34 -6.42
CA MET A 403 8.46 -16.99 -5.34
C MET A 403 9.37 -18.17 -4.97
N TYR A 404 8.82 -19.39 -4.94
CA TYR A 404 9.63 -20.59 -4.76
C TYR A 404 10.63 -20.78 -5.91
N GLU A 405 10.22 -20.55 -7.15
CA GLU A 405 11.12 -20.64 -8.32
C GLU A 405 12.23 -19.58 -8.28
N ASP A 406 11.92 -18.34 -7.81
CA ASP A 406 12.86 -17.24 -7.72
C ASP A 406 13.88 -17.42 -6.58
N TRP A 407 13.45 -17.90 -5.40
CA TRP A 407 14.23 -17.93 -4.15
C TRP A 407 14.49 -19.34 -3.61
N GLY A 408 13.66 -20.31 -3.98
CA GLY A 408 13.75 -21.68 -3.51
C GLY A 408 12.92 -22.01 -2.27
N TRP A 409 12.06 -21.12 -1.79
CA TRP A 409 11.14 -21.33 -0.66
C TRP A 409 9.80 -20.66 -0.90
N LEU A 410 8.73 -21.20 -0.32
CA LEU A 410 7.44 -20.52 -0.26
C LEU A 410 7.49 -19.36 0.75
N PRO A 411 6.70 -18.29 0.53
CA PRO A 411 6.71 -17.15 1.43
C PRO A 411 6.03 -17.47 2.77
N ARG A 412 6.49 -16.81 3.85
CA ARG A 412 5.84 -16.78 5.17
C ARG A 412 5.19 -15.42 5.42
N TRP A 413 5.98 -14.35 5.31
CA TRP A 413 5.52 -12.96 5.41
C TRP A 413 6.28 -12.09 4.40
N GLU A 414 5.89 -12.15 3.16
CA GLU A 414 6.57 -11.46 2.06
C GLU A 414 6.11 -10.00 1.94
N LEU A 415 7.07 -9.10 1.72
CA LEU A 415 6.85 -7.67 1.49
C LEU A 415 7.73 -7.18 0.33
N PHE A 416 7.08 -6.74 -0.75
CA PHE A 416 7.69 -6.13 -1.94
C PHE A 416 8.89 -6.91 -2.51
N GLY A 417 8.77 -8.23 -2.57
CA GLY A 417 9.79 -9.13 -3.10
C GLY A 417 10.85 -9.56 -2.07
N ARG A 418 10.64 -9.31 -0.78
CA ARG A 418 11.55 -9.72 0.30
C ARG A 418 10.80 -10.51 1.37
N GLU A 419 11.43 -11.57 1.87
CA GLU A 419 10.90 -12.30 3.03
C GLU A 419 11.29 -11.58 4.32
N THR A 420 10.29 -11.20 5.11
CA THR A 420 10.53 -10.49 6.36
C THR A 420 10.73 -11.42 7.55
N PHE A 421 10.40 -12.70 7.41
CA PHE A 421 10.40 -13.71 8.49
C PHE A 421 9.52 -13.32 9.70
N THR A 422 8.62 -12.38 9.51
CA THR A 422 7.67 -11.95 10.53
C THR A 422 6.64 -13.07 10.78
N MET A 423 6.14 -13.16 12.01
CA MET A 423 5.19 -14.18 12.45
C MET A 423 5.73 -15.62 12.36
N GLU A 424 4.86 -16.62 12.35
CA GLU A 424 5.19 -18.01 12.65
C GLU A 424 4.65 -18.97 11.61
N GLY A 425 5.14 -20.21 11.67
CA GLY A 425 4.61 -21.33 10.90
C GLY A 425 5.07 -21.41 9.46
N ASP A 426 4.28 -22.14 8.68
CA ASP A 426 4.45 -22.36 7.24
C ASP A 426 3.08 -22.22 6.54
N PRO A 427 2.50 -21.03 6.60
CA PRO A 427 1.09 -20.83 6.23
C PRO A 427 0.82 -20.92 4.73
N ALA A 428 1.83 -20.75 3.86
CA ALA A 428 1.66 -20.93 2.41
C ALA A 428 1.18 -22.34 2.07
N ALA A 429 1.67 -23.35 2.78
CA ALA A 429 1.23 -24.73 2.60
C ALA A 429 -0.28 -24.90 2.82
N ILE A 430 -0.81 -24.23 3.84
CA ILE A 430 -2.25 -24.27 4.16
C ILE A 430 -3.07 -23.61 3.06
N VAL A 431 -2.65 -22.43 2.59
CA VAL A 431 -3.35 -21.69 1.52
C VAL A 431 -3.39 -22.48 0.22
N ILE A 432 -2.26 -23.08 -0.18
CA ILE A 432 -2.15 -23.86 -1.42
C ILE A 432 -3.02 -25.11 -1.36
N ALA A 433 -2.90 -25.89 -0.28
CA ALA A 433 -3.67 -27.13 -0.12
C ALA A 433 -5.19 -26.86 -0.06
N ASP A 434 -5.62 -25.88 0.72
CA ASP A 434 -7.03 -25.49 0.83
C ASP A 434 -7.62 -25.05 -0.51
N SER A 435 -6.90 -24.21 -1.25
CA SER A 435 -7.34 -23.73 -2.57
C SER A 435 -7.44 -24.86 -3.59
N TRP A 436 -6.48 -25.80 -3.58
CA TRP A 436 -6.53 -26.99 -4.43
C TRP A 436 -7.72 -27.88 -4.10
N ILE A 437 -7.94 -28.19 -2.83
CA ILE A 437 -9.06 -29.04 -2.38
C ILE A 437 -10.40 -28.42 -2.75
N LYS A 438 -10.50 -27.08 -2.70
CA LYS A 438 -11.70 -26.32 -3.12
C LYS A 438 -11.88 -26.19 -4.62
N GLY A 439 -10.95 -26.70 -5.43
CA GLY A 439 -11.14 -26.84 -6.87
C GLY A 439 -10.36 -25.87 -7.75
N LEU A 440 -9.52 -25.01 -7.22
CA LEU A 440 -8.62 -24.20 -8.06
C LEU A 440 -7.53 -25.10 -8.65
N ARG A 441 -7.34 -25.04 -9.99
CA ARG A 441 -6.47 -25.96 -10.72
C ARG A 441 -5.48 -25.26 -11.65
N ASP A 442 -5.65 -23.98 -11.90
CA ASP A 442 -4.87 -23.25 -12.90
C ASP A 442 -3.57 -22.66 -12.29
N PHE A 443 -2.78 -23.53 -11.66
CA PHE A 443 -1.43 -23.25 -11.17
C PHE A 443 -0.64 -24.56 -11.06
N ASP A 444 0.70 -24.47 -11.00
CA ASP A 444 1.58 -25.65 -10.94
C ASP A 444 1.56 -26.26 -9.53
N ILE A 445 0.70 -27.26 -9.36
CA ILE A 445 0.55 -27.96 -8.08
C ILE A 445 1.72 -28.90 -7.80
N GLU A 446 2.40 -29.43 -8.82
CA GLU A 446 3.53 -30.34 -8.63
C GLU A 446 4.71 -29.57 -8.02
N THR A 447 5.07 -28.43 -8.60
CA THR A 447 6.09 -27.53 -8.04
C THR A 447 5.69 -27.00 -6.66
N ALA A 448 4.42 -26.64 -6.45
CA ALA A 448 3.92 -26.21 -5.14
C ALA A 448 4.06 -27.32 -4.08
N TYR A 449 3.69 -28.56 -4.42
CA TYR A 449 3.80 -29.69 -3.50
C TYR A 449 5.26 -30.03 -3.17
N GLU A 450 6.16 -30.00 -4.15
CA GLU A 450 7.61 -30.12 -3.92
C GLU A 450 8.11 -29.06 -2.92
N ALA A 451 7.72 -27.81 -3.10
CA ALA A 451 8.10 -26.69 -2.23
C ALA A 451 7.60 -26.89 -0.78
N MET A 452 6.35 -27.35 -0.62
CA MET A 452 5.76 -27.67 0.68
C MET A 452 6.51 -28.81 1.38
N LEU A 453 6.83 -29.89 0.66
CA LEU A 453 7.62 -31.00 1.18
C LEU A 453 9.03 -30.58 1.56
N LYS A 454 9.67 -29.71 0.76
CA LYS A 454 10.99 -29.15 1.05
C LYS A 454 10.98 -28.42 2.38
N SER A 455 9.99 -27.54 2.61
CA SER A 455 9.84 -26.82 3.87
C SER A 455 9.62 -27.76 5.06
N ALA A 456 8.83 -28.82 4.89
CA ALA A 456 8.49 -29.77 5.94
C ALA A 456 9.60 -30.80 6.26
N THR A 457 10.64 -30.95 5.42
CA THR A 457 11.63 -32.05 5.57
C THR A 457 13.10 -31.59 5.54
N THR A 458 13.40 -30.35 5.20
CA THR A 458 14.77 -29.83 5.21
C THR A 458 15.23 -29.59 6.64
N GLU A 459 16.46 -29.95 6.98
CA GLU A 459 17.06 -29.70 8.29
C GLU A 459 17.06 -28.22 8.64
N GLY A 460 16.81 -27.90 9.90
CA GLY A 460 16.57 -26.55 10.40
C GLY A 460 17.69 -25.55 10.12
N ALA A 461 18.96 -26.00 10.12
CA ALA A 461 20.11 -25.14 9.80
C ALA A 461 20.07 -24.58 8.35
N ASN A 462 19.39 -25.27 7.43
CA ASN A 462 19.26 -24.90 6.04
C ASN A 462 17.82 -24.48 5.65
N ASN A 463 16.93 -24.44 6.62
CA ASN A 463 15.51 -24.14 6.42
C ASN A 463 15.17 -22.76 6.99
N PRO A 464 15.03 -21.72 6.17
CA PRO A 464 14.73 -20.38 6.67
C PRO A 464 13.27 -20.24 7.16
N ILE A 465 12.37 -21.12 6.71
CA ILE A 465 10.95 -21.08 7.04
C ILE A 465 10.67 -21.80 8.36
N ARG A 466 11.23 -23.01 8.53
CA ARG A 466 11.05 -23.86 9.72
C ARG A 466 12.40 -24.14 10.40
N ARG A 467 13.03 -23.11 10.95
CA ARG A 467 14.39 -23.19 11.52
C ARG A 467 14.53 -24.16 12.70
N ASP A 468 13.46 -24.41 13.42
CA ASP A 468 13.34 -25.27 14.60
C ASP A 468 12.65 -26.62 14.30
N ILE A 469 12.67 -27.01 13.03
CA ILE A 469 12.01 -28.27 12.59
C ILE A 469 12.68 -29.53 13.13
N ASP A 470 13.99 -29.53 13.40
CA ASP A 470 14.73 -30.73 13.81
C ASP A 470 14.20 -31.34 15.11
N PRO A 471 14.06 -30.57 16.24
CA PRO A 471 13.44 -31.16 17.44
C PRO A 471 11.95 -31.43 17.24
N TYR A 472 11.24 -30.65 16.44
CA TYR A 472 9.84 -30.91 16.13
C TYR A 472 9.64 -32.28 15.49
N ILE A 473 10.46 -32.64 14.50
CA ILE A 473 10.41 -33.98 13.85
C ILE A 473 10.91 -35.09 14.79
N LYS A 474 12.03 -34.84 15.48
CA LYS A 474 12.70 -35.86 16.27
C LYS A 474 11.99 -36.16 17.59
N ASP A 475 11.59 -35.10 18.30
CA ASP A 475 11.12 -35.18 19.68
C ASP A 475 9.60 -34.96 19.80
N GLY A 476 8.94 -34.54 18.71
CA GLY A 476 7.50 -34.22 18.67
C GLY A 476 7.13 -32.90 19.34
N PHE A 477 8.12 -32.08 19.68
CA PHE A 477 7.91 -30.72 20.26
C PHE A 477 9.15 -29.86 20.03
N ILE A 478 8.99 -28.54 20.14
CA ILE A 478 10.07 -27.57 20.06
C ILE A 478 10.44 -27.14 21.49
N PRO A 479 11.68 -27.38 21.96
CA PRO A 479 12.10 -26.97 23.29
C PRO A 479 12.16 -25.44 23.46
N LEU A 480 11.80 -24.96 24.63
CA LEU A 480 11.74 -23.54 25.00
C LEU A 480 13.02 -22.74 24.65
N TRP A 481 14.18 -23.36 24.74
CA TRP A 481 15.48 -22.71 24.54
C TRP A 481 16.13 -23.03 23.19
N TYR A 482 15.47 -23.75 22.32
CA TYR A 482 16.10 -24.24 21.09
C TYR A 482 16.42 -23.09 20.14
N PHE A 483 15.52 -22.14 20.07
CA PHE A 483 15.69 -21.01 19.20
C PHE A 483 14.95 -19.77 19.75
N SER A 484 15.73 -18.80 20.20
CA SER A 484 15.20 -17.46 20.48
C SER A 484 15.32 -16.64 19.23
N SER A 485 14.50 -16.89 18.26
CA SER A 485 14.74 -16.28 16.97
C SER A 485 13.96 -15.06 16.81
N ASP A 486 13.36 -14.44 17.51
CA ASP A 486 12.70 -13.24 17.04
C ASP A 486 12.32 -12.32 18.20
N LEU A 487 12.05 -11.15 17.89
CA LEU A 487 11.62 -9.96 18.60
C LEU A 487 10.71 -10.18 19.82
N SER A 488 10.05 -11.33 19.91
CA SER A 488 9.02 -11.62 20.91
C SER A 488 9.40 -12.64 21.99
N GLY A 489 10.59 -13.22 21.91
CA GLY A 489 11.02 -14.26 22.88
C GLY A 489 10.69 -15.68 22.41
N ASP A 490 10.28 -16.56 23.32
CA ASP A 490 10.08 -17.97 23.02
C ASP A 490 8.71 -18.29 22.45
N ASN A 491 8.67 -18.62 21.16
CA ASN A 491 7.47 -18.98 20.40
C ASN A 491 7.35 -20.49 20.15
N SER A 492 8.07 -21.33 20.87
CA SER A 492 8.19 -22.76 20.64
C SER A 492 6.84 -23.49 20.52
N VAL A 493 5.87 -23.16 21.37
CA VAL A 493 4.52 -23.75 21.35
C VAL A 493 3.74 -23.27 20.11
N SER A 494 3.77 -22.00 19.80
CA SER A 494 3.10 -21.44 18.61
C SER A 494 3.67 -22.05 17.32
N HIS A 495 5.00 -22.12 17.18
CA HIS A 495 5.65 -22.75 16.03
C HIS A 495 5.22 -24.21 15.86
N ALA A 496 5.24 -25.00 16.94
CA ALA A 496 4.82 -26.40 16.88
C ALA A 496 3.35 -26.56 16.43
N LEU A 497 2.45 -25.73 16.92
CA LEU A 497 1.02 -25.79 16.55
C LEU A 497 0.79 -25.34 15.09
N GLU A 498 1.48 -24.29 14.63
CA GLU A 498 1.38 -23.85 13.25
C GLU A 498 1.99 -24.88 12.28
N TYR A 499 3.09 -25.56 12.66
CA TYR A 499 3.63 -26.67 11.85
C TYR A 499 2.68 -27.85 11.78
N CYS A 500 2.02 -28.24 12.88
CA CYS A 500 0.97 -29.26 12.86
C CYS A 500 -0.15 -28.92 11.86
N SER A 501 -0.56 -27.67 11.81
CA SER A 501 -1.59 -27.21 10.88
C SER A 501 -1.13 -27.30 9.42
N ALA A 502 0.11 -26.88 9.15
CA ALA A 502 0.72 -26.97 7.82
C ALA A 502 0.93 -28.44 7.39
N ASP A 503 1.44 -29.29 8.28
CA ASP A 503 1.66 -30.72 7.99
C ASP A 503 0.34 -31.44 7.70
N TYR A 504 -0.73 -31.11 8.42
CA TYR A 504 -2.06 -31.63 8.12
C TYR A 504 -2.54 -31.21 6.73
N ALA A 505 -2.30 -29.94 6.34
CA ALA A 505 -2.66 -29.44 5.01
C ALA A 505 -1.84 -30.17 3.92
N ILE A 506 -0.55 -30.42 4.14
CA ILE A 506 0.32 -31.19 3.24
C ILE A 506 -0.20 -32.62 3.10
N ALA A 507 -0.58 -33.28 4.20
CA ALA A 507 -1.14 -34.64 4.17
C ALA A 507 -2.46 -34.71 3.40
N GLN A 508 -3.36 -33.72 3.56
CA GLN A 508 -4.61 -33.63 2.78
C GLN A 508 -4.33 -33.46 1.28
N LEU A 509 -3.34 -32.64 0.93
CA LEU A 509 -2.92 -32.48 -0.47
C LEU A 509 -2.30 -33.77 -1.02
N ALA A 510 -1.43 -34.43 -0.26
CA ALA A 510 -0.84 -35.72 -0.62
C ALA A 510 -1.91 -36.79 -0.92
N ASP A 511 -2.94 -36.90 -0.07
CA ASP A 511 -4.08 -37.78 -0.32
C ASP A 511 -4.81 -37.45 -1.61
N SER A 512 -5.07 -36.15 -1.86
CA SER A 512 -5.71 -35.67 -3.09
C SER A 512 -4.89 -35.95 -4.35
N LEU A 513 -3.56 -35.93 -4.25
CA LEU A 513 -2.63 -36.25 -5.35
C LEU A 513 -2.33 -37.74 -5.49
N GLY A 514 -2.79 -38.58 -4.55
CA GLY A 514 -2.56 -40.01 -4.55
C GLY A 514 -1.22 -40.46 -3.96
N ASP A 515 -0.48 -39.59 -3.31
CA ASP A 515 0.77 -39.90 -2.61
C ASP A 515 0.50 -40.48 -1.22
N LYS A 516 0.09 -41.75 -1.20
CA LYS A 516 -0.29 -42.47 0.04
C LYS A 516 0.84 -42.67 1.05
N ALA A 517 2.08 -42.46 0.65
CA ALA A 517 3.23 -42.61 1.55
C ALA A 517 3.40 -41.41 2.48
N ARG A 518 2.77 -40.28 2.14
CA ARG A 518 2.87 -39.03 2.87
C ARG A 518 1.55 -38.54 3.50
N VAL A 519 0.54 -39.34 3.50
CA VAL A 519 -0.78 -39.07 4.13
C VAL A 519 -0.73 -39.23 5.65
#